data_77ce8c0717901f8365318fdf4372017a
#
_entry.id   77ce8c0717901f8365318fdf4372017a
#
_cell.length_a   1.000
_cell.length_b   1.000
_cell.length_c   1.000
_cell.angle_alpha   90.00
_cell.angle_beta   90.00
_cell.angle_gamma   90.00
#
_symmetry.space_group_name_H-M   'P 1'
#
loop_
_entity.id
_entity.type
_entity.pdbx_description
1 polymer ?
#
loop_
_entity_poly.entity_id
_entity_poly.type
_entity_poly.pdbx_seq_one_letter_code
_entity_poly.pdbx_strand_id
1 'polypeptide(L)'
;SIPLLTENELNPRILDNKKEKITIVTDAVPSFQTQAINLKILDSIPSHKEITLVVDESHSIGILGENGAGIYSSITNPNIKRKILVASLGKALGLTGGVIASDSSFIQEIKNYDTFVSAAGMNPAYVQTLAQTGNLVQQQLKKLQDNLNYLAQHLQPNPKINFTTNYPSIYLNWDKSYEILLKNKIVITHFNYPSDQKTLNRIVISANHQKEDLDQLVQVLNSFL
;
A
#
# COMPACT_ATOMS: atom_id res chain seq x y z
N SER A 1 11.54 -18.31 8.69
CA SER A 1 10.25 -17.83 8.18
C SER A 1 9.73 -18.76 7.09
N ILE A 2 8.42 -18.83 6.96
CA ILE A 2 7.74 -19.57 5.89
C ILE A 2 6.77 -18.60 5.22
N PRO A 3 6.45 -18.74 3.91
CA PRO A 3 5.44 -17.90 3.28
C PRO A 3 4.08 -18.15 3.94
N LEU A 4 3.27 -17.09 4.07
CA LEU A 4 1.91 -17.18 4.60
C LEU A 4 1.01 -17.99 3.67
N LEU A 5 1.14 -17.75 2.37
CA LEU A 5 0.37 -18.40 1.33
C LEU A 5 1.25 -19.31 0.47
N THR A 6 0.70 -20.45 0.07
CA THR A 6 1.25 -21.33 -0.95
C THR A 6 0.14 -21.59 -1.94
N GLU A 7 0.34 -21.28 -3.22
CA GLU A 7 -0.69 -21.44 -4.28
C GLU A 7 -2.03 -20.74 -3.94
N ASN A 8 -1.99 -19.55 -3.32
CA ASN A 8 -3.13 -18.76 -2.84
C ASN A 8 -3.92 -19.35 -1.65
N GLU A 9 -3.44 -20.42 -1.05
CA GLU A 9 -3.98 -21.00 0.18
C GLU A 9 -3.02 -20.78 1.35
N LEU A 10 -3.56 -20.89 2.59
CA LEU A 10 -2.70 -20.85 3.78
C LEU A 10 -1.71 -22.00 3.76
N ASN A 11 -0.46 -21.68 4.07
CA ASN A 11 0.58 -22.68 4.16
C ASN A 11 0.17 -23.79 5.17
N PRO A 12 0.19 -25.08 4.79
CA PRO A 12 -0.25 -26.17 5.65
C PRO A 12 0.45 -26.23 7.02
N ARG A 13 1.66 -25.73 7.12
CA ARG A 13 2.39 -25.63 8.40
C ARG A 13 1.75 -24.68 9.39
N ILE A 14 0.92 -23.73 8.92
CA ILE A 14 0.19 -22.81 9.80
C ILE A 14 -1.08 -23.48 10.33
N LEU A 15 -1.60 -24.46 9.60
CA LEU A 15 -2.84 -25.16 9.91
C LEU A 15 -2.66 -26.39 10.82
N ASP A 16 -1.42 -26.71 11.21
CA ASP A 16 -1.17 -27.86 12.08
C ASP A 16 -1.78 -27.70 13.49
N ASN A 17 -1.94 -28.82 14.22
CA ASN A 17 -2.56 -28.85 15.54
C ASN A 17 -1.67 -28.38 16.70
N LYS A 18 -0.49 -27.80 16.42
CA LYS A 18 0.40 -27.34 17.47
C LYS A 18 -0.09 -25.99 18.02
N LYS A 19 -0.19 -25.88 19.35
CA LYS A 19 -0.39 -24.61 20.01
C LYS A 19 0.93 -23.83 19.96
N GLU A 20 0.91 -22.70 19.26
CA GLU A 20 2.11 -21.85 19.11
C GLU A 20 1.73 -20.37 18.93
N LYS A 21 2.72 -19.51 19.16
CA LYS A 21 2.65 -18.09 18.84
C LYS A 21 3.25 -17.90 17.45
N ILE A 22 2.51 -17.29 16.55
CA ILE A 22 2.96 -17.00 15.19
C ILE A 22 2.96 -15.51 14.94
N THR A 23 3.98 -15.03 14.23
CA THR A 23 4.02 -13.65 13.74
C THR A 23 3.82 -13.67 12.22
N ILE A 24 2.78 -12.98 11.78
CA ILE A 24 2.46 -12.79 10.37
C ILE A 24 2.84 -11.37 10.00
N VAL A 25 3.65 -11.22 8.95
CA VAL A 25 4.06 -9.93 8.41
C VAL A 25 3.57 -9.84 6.97
N THR A 26 2.89 -8.74 6.63
CA THR A 26 2.35 -8.53 5.29
C THR A 26 2.25 -7.04 4.97
N ASP A 27 2.29 -6.72 3.68
CA ASP A 27 1.88 -5.40 3.19
C ASP A 27 0.36 -5.33 3.10
N ALA A 28 -0.21 -4.16 3.40
CA ALA A 28 -1.64 -3.90 3.17
C ALA A 28 -1.98 -3.92 1.67
N VAL A 29 -1.08 -3.37 0.85
CA VAL A 29 -1.13 -3.47 -0.61
C VAL A 29 0.23 -3.98 -1.09
N PRO A 30 0.33 -5.25 -1.49
CA PRO A 30 1.58 -5.82 -2.01
C PRO A 30 2.07 -5.10 -3.27
N SER A 31 3.39 -5.14 -3.48
CA SER A 31 3.98 -4.62 -4.71
C SER A 31 3.35 -5.29 -5.95
N PHE A 32 3.22 -4.55 -7.03
CA PHE A 32 2.56 -4.96 -8.28
C PHE A 32 1.05 -5.23 -8.19
N GLN A 33 0.43 -4.98 -7.04
CA GLN A 33 -1.01 -5.08 -6.87
C GLN A 33 -1.67 -3.70 -6.77
N THR A 34 -2.95 -3.66 -7.17
CA THR A 34 -3.79 -2.46 -7.13
C THR A 34 -4.95 -2.60 -6.14
N GLN A 35 -4.88 -3.60 -5.28
CA GLN A 35 -5.90 -3.91 -4.28
C GLN A 35 -5.25 -4.30 -2.96
N ALA A 36 -5.96 -4.02 -1.86
CA ALA A 36 -5.55 -4.49 -0.55
C ALA A 36 -5.60 -6.02 -0.47
N ILE A 37 -4.69 -6.58 0.32
CA ILE A 37 -4.69 -8.01 0.62
C ILE A 37 -5.98 -8.40 1.36
N ASN A 38 -6.53 -9.55 1.02
CA ASN A 38 -7.69 -10.09 1.72
C ASN A 38 -7.26 -10.81 3.02
N LEU A 39 -7.27 -10.11 4.13
CA LEU A 39 -6.90 -10.66 5.44
C LEU A 39 -7.97 -11.57 6.06
N LYS A 40 -9.16 -11.74 5.44
CA LYS A 40 -10.15 -12.72 5.90
C LYS A 40 -9.63 -14.16 5.86
N ILE A 41 -8.62 -14.42 5.04
CA ILE A 41 -7.96 -15.74 5.02
C ILE A 41 -7.38 -16.13 6.39
N LEU A 42 -7.05 -15.15 7.25
CA LEU A 42 -6.59 -15.41 8.60
C LEU A 42 -7.67 -16.04 9.50
N ASP A 43 -8.95 -15.93 9.12
CA ASP A 43 -10.06 -16.55 9.87
C ASP A 43 -10.02 -18.09 9.81
N SER A 44 -9.32 -18.63 8.81
CA SER A 44 -9.09 -20.06 8.66
C SER A 44 -7.96 -20.60 9.56
N ILE A 45 -7.21 -19.74 10.23
CA ILE A 45 -6.14 -20.17 11.14
C ILE A 45 -6.79 -20.71 12.44
N PRO A 46 -6.39 -21.91 12.90
CA PRO A 46 -6.98 -22.52 14.09
C PRO A 46 -6.89 -21.63 15.35
N SER A 47 -7.95 -21.61 16.15
CA SER A 47 -8.08 -20.73 17.32
C SER A 47 -7.06 -20.99 18.45
N HIS A 48 -6.38 -22.13 18.42
CA HIS A 48 -5.30 -22.43 19.37
C HIS A 48 -3.97 -21.74 19.01
N LYS A 49 -3.86 -21.13 17.82
CA LYS A 49 -2.72 -20.30 17.43
C LYS A 49 -2.92 -18.87 17.97
N GLU A 50 -1.89 -18.31 18.57
CA GLU A 50 -1.88 -16.91 18.99
C GLU A 50 -1.16 -16.06 17.92
N ILE A 51 -1.89 -15.16 17.25
CA ILE A 51 -1.36 -14.38 16.13
C ILE A 51 -0.90 -13.00 16.59
N THR A 52 0.34 -12.65 16.27
CA THR A 52 0.78 -11.26 16.17
C THR A 52 0.79 -10.89 14.70
N LEU A 53 0.01 -9.90 14.29
CA LEU A 53 -0.07 -9.43 12.91
C LEU A 53 0.64 -8.10 12.76
N VAL A 54 1.64 -8.05 11.88
CA VAL A 54 2.33 -6.82 11.45
C VAL A 54 1.88 -6.48 10.05
N VAL A 55 1.32 -5.28 9.88
CA VAL A 55 0.84 -4.80 8.58
C VAL A 55 1.62 -3.55 8.18
N ASP A 56 2.30 -3.60 7.04
CA ASP A 56 2.87 -2.41 6.41
C ASP A 56 1.80 -1.68 5.61
N GLU A 57 1.40 -0.53 6.11
CA GLU A 57 0.38 0.36 5.51
C GLU A 57 1.00 1.47 4.65
N SER A 58 2.29 1.39 4.33
CA SER A 58 2.98 2.44 3.56
C SER A 58 2.36 2.71 2.19
N HIS A 59 1.64 1.75 1.64
CA HIS A 59 0.94 1.86 0.36
C HIS A 59 -0.57 2.09 0.49
N SER A 60 -1.12 2.06 1.69
CA SER A 60 -2.57 2.16 1.94
C SER A 60 -2.97 3.42 2.72
N ILE A 61 -2.15 3.84 3.70
CA ILE A 61 -2.40 5.06 4.47
C ILE A 61 -2.43 6.30 3.56
N GLY A 62 -3.43 7.15 3.75
CA GLY A 62 -3.70 8.30 2.88
C GLY A 62 -4.52 7.96 1.63
N ILE A 63 -4.84 6.67 1.37
CA ILE A 63 -5.52 6.21 0.14
C ILE A 63 -6.71 5.32 0.46
N LEU A 64 -6.50 4.22 1.17
CA LEU A 64 -7.52 3.20 1.44
C LEU A 64 -8.16 3.38 2.82
N GLY A 65 -9.28 2.69 3.02
CA GLY A 65 -10.04 2.74 4.25
C GLY A 65 -10.87 4.02 4.41
N GLU A 66 -11.57 4.12 5.51
CA GLU A 66 -12.38 5.29 5.81
C GLU A 66 -11.48 6.52 5.96
N ASN A 67 -11.76 7.55 5.18
CA ASN A 67 -10.98 8.80 5.15
C ASN A 67 -9.47 8.63 4.90
N GLY A 68 -9.06 7.53 4.25
CA GLY A 68 -7.66 7.24 3.99
C GLY A 68 -6.89 6.71 5.21
N ALA A 69 -7.58 6.18 6.20
CA ALA A 69 -6.95 5.67 7.44
C ALA A 69 -6.23 4.31 7.28
N GLY A 70 -6.20 3.75 6.07
CA GLY A 70 -5.64 2.42 5.81
C GLY A 70 -6.64 1.30 6.12
N ILE A 71 -6.15 0.06 6.17
CA ILE A 71 -6.98 -1.12 6.41
C ILE A 71 -6.94 -1.64 7.86
N TYR A 72 -6.07 -1.09 8.69
CA TYR A 72 -5.80 -1.59 10.05
C TYR A 72 -7.06 -1.71 10.92
N SER A 73 -7.96 -0.73 10.87
CA SER A 73 -9.19 -0.72 11.66
C SER A 73 -10.19 -1.80 11.21
N SER A 74 -10.15 -2.22 9.95
CA SER A 74 -11.04 -3.24 9.39
C SER A 74 -10.63 -4.68 9.74
N ILE A 75 -9.45 -4.87 10.34
CA ILE A 75 -8.93 -6.18 10.71
C ILE A 75 -9.52 -6.59 12.06
N THR A 76 -10.44 -7.55 12.08
CA THR A 76 -11.23 -7.93 13.27
C THR A 76 -11.15 -9.41 13.64
N ASN A 77 -10.10 -10.13 13.24
CA ASN A 77 -9.95 -11.55 13.57
C ASN A 77 -9.70 -11.76 15.08
N PRO A 78 -10.51 -12.60 15.80
CA PRO A 78 -10.39 -12.80 17.24
C PRO A 78 -9.12 -13.56 17.68
N ASN A 79 -8.46 -14.27 16.78
CA ASN A 79 -7.22 -14.98 17.06
C ASN A 79 -6.00 -14.05 17.04
N ILE A 80 -6.16 -12.83 16.53
CA ILE A 80 -5.11 -11.83 16.56
C ILE A 80 -5.02 -11.23 17.96
N LYS A 81 -3.97 -11.61 18.68
CA LYS A 81 -3.71 -11.10 20.05
C LYS A 81 -3.04 -9.74 20.02
N ARG A 82 -2.26 -9.46 19.00
CA ARG A 82 -1.62 -8.15 18.80
C ARG A 82 -1.63 -7.77 17.33
N LYS A 83 -2.05 -6.54 17.05
CA LYS A 83 -1.90 -5.90 15.74
C LYS A 83 -0.83 -4.81 15.83
N ILE A 84 0.06 -4.79 14.86
CA ILE A 84 1.11 -3.78 14.72
C ILE A 84 0.98 -3.19 13.31
N LEU A 85 0.75 -1.90 13.25
CA LEU A 85 0.83 -1.14 12.01
C LEU A 85 2.21 -0.52 11.92
N VAL A 86 2.81 -0.60 10.75
CA VAL A 86 3.98 0.21 10.37
C VAL A 86 3.65 0.93 9.07
N ALA A 87 4.06 2.18 8.93
CA ALA A 87 3.87 2.91 7.68
C ALA A 87 4.90 4.01 7.47
N SER A 88 5.31 4.18 6.23
CA SER A 88 5.99 5.39 5.77
C SER A 88 4.96 6.48 5.49
N LEU A 89 5.17 7.68 6.03
CA LEU A 89 4.33 8.85 5.75
C LEU A 89 4.82 9.62 4.51
N GLY A 90 5.95 9.20 3.94
CA GLY A 90 6.58 9.88 2.78
C GLY A 90 5.94 9.59 1.42
N LYS A 91 4.97 8.66 1.35
CA LYS A 91 4.29 8.30 0.11
C LYS A 91 3.06 9.19 -0.11
N ALA A 92 1.86 8.71 0.14
CA ALA A 92 0.62 9.45 -0.14
C ALA A 92 0.49 10.76 0.65
N LEU A 93 0.98 10.80 1.89
CA LEU A 93 0.91 11.99 2.74
C LEU A 93 2.05 12.99 2.50
N GLY A 94 3.13 12.59 1.79
CA GLY A 94 4.23 13.49 1.44
C GLY A 94 5.05 14.01 2.62
N LEU A 95 5.02 13.32 3.78
CA LEU A 95 5.68 13.75 5.01
C LEU A 95 6.90 12.87 5.30
N THR A 96 8.04 13.46 5.58
CA THR A 96 9.22 12.69 6.01
C THR A 96 8.98 12.07 7.37
N GLY A 97 9.11 10.74 7.45
CA GLY A 97 8.95 10.00 8.69
C GLY A 97 8.13 8.74 8.52
N GLY A 98 7.91 8.05 9.62
CA GLY A 98 7.10 6.84 9.69
C GLY A 98 6.31 6.78 10.99
N VAL A 99 5.39 5.85 11.06
CA VAL A 99 4.56 5.59 12.23
C VAL A 99 4.55 4.11 12.56
N ILE A 100 4.54 3.82 13.86
CA ILE A 100 4.24 2.49 14.41
C ILE A 100 3.05 2.67 15.34
N ALA A 101 2.00 1.90 15.13
CA ALA A 101 0.83 1.87 15.99
C ALA A 101 0.53 0.45 16.46
N SER A 102 0.25 0.30 17.75
CA SER A 102 -0.11 -0.97 18.37
C SER A 102 -0.73 -0.73 19.75
N ASP A 103 -0.87 -1.79 20.57
CA ASP A 103 -1.23 -1.66 21.98
C ASP A 103 -0.16 -0.91 22.79
N SER A 104 -0.59 -0.27 23.89
CA SER A 104 0.29 0.57 24.71
C SER A 104 1.47 -0.19 25.27
N SER A 105 1.31 -1.46 25.63
CA SER A 105 2.40 -2.27 26.21
C SER A 105 3.52 -2.49 25.20
N PHE A 106 3.16 -2.79 23.95
CA PHE A 106 4.13 -2.94 22.88
C PHE A 106 4.85 -1.64 22.55
N ILE A 107 4.11 -0.53 22.50
CA ILE A 107 4.73 0.80 22.24
C ILE A 107 5.68 1.20 23.35
N GLN A 108 5.38 0.91 24.62
CA GLN A 108 6.33 1.15 25.71
C GLN A 108 7.56 0.24 25.62
N GLU A 109 7.38 -1.01 25.20
CA GLU A 109 8.48 -1.96 25.02
C GLU A 109 9.45 -1.47 23.94
N ILE A 110 8.96 -1.16 22.73
CA ILE A 110 9.84 -0.75 21.62
C ILE A 110 10.59 0.57 21.88
N LYS A 111 10.03 1.48 22.67
CA LYS A 111 10.70 2.73 23.06
C LYS A 111 11.99 2.51 23.85
N ASN A 112 12.18 1.33 24.43
CA ASN A 112 13.37 0.97 25.20
C ASN A 112 14.44 0.24 24.36
N TYR A 113 14.15 -0.10 23.10
CA TYR A 113 15.15 -0.73 22.23
C TYR A 113 16.16 0.29 21.72
N ASP A 114 17.43 -0.09 21.75
CA ASP A 114 18.54 0.75 21.28
C ASP A 114 18.33 1.27 19.86
N THR A 115 17.80 0.43 18.97
CA THR A 115 17.49 0.79 17.59
C THR A 115 16.43 1.87 17.49
N PHE A 116 15.45 1.91 18.40
CA PHE A 116 14.43 2.95 18.43
C PHE A 116 14.98 4.24 19.02
N VAL A 117 15.72 4.13 20.14
CA VAL A 117 16.32 5.29 20.86
C VAL A 117 17.35 6.01 19.99
N SER A 118 18.13 5.26 19.20
CA SER A 118 19.16 5.82 18.32
C SER A 118 18.61 6.33 16.98
N ALA A 119 17.34 6.01 16.63
CA ALA A 119 16.73 6.51 15.41
C ALA A 119 16.34 7.99 15.55
N ALA A 120 16.60 8.78 14.51
CA ALA A 120 16.10 10.13 14.43
C ALA A 120 14.57 10.12 14.30
N GLY A 121 13.89 10.80 15.24
CA GLY A 121 12.43 10.95 15.20
C GLY A 121 11.99 11.86 14.04
N MET A 122 10.70 11.78 13.73
CA MET A 122 10.05 12.68 12.77
C MET A 122 10.14 14.13 13.27
N ASN A 123 10.35 15.07 12.35
CA ASN A 123 10.36 16.50 12.69
C ASN A 123 9.01 16.91 13.34
N PRO A 124 9.03 17.51 14.53
CA PRO A 124 7.80 17.92 15.25
C PRO A 124 6.88 18.83 14.43
N ALA A 125 7.42 19.67 13.55
CA ALA A 125 6.63 20.52 12.66
C ALA A 125 5.78 19.69 11.69
N TYR A 126 6.28 18.56 11.18
CA TYR A 126 5.50 17.66 10.33
C TYR A 126 4.41 16.92 11.12
N VAL A 127 4.69 16.55 12.38
CA VAL A 127 3.67 15.95 13.25
C VAL A 127 2.55 16.94 13.50
N GLN A 128 2.88 18.19 13.82
CA GLN A 128 1.91 19.26 14.03
C GLN A 128 1.09 19.54 12.75
N THR A 129 1.76 19.61 11.59
CA THR A 129 1.10 19.80 10.30
C THR A 129 0.08 18.68 10.05
N LEU A 130 0.50 17.42 10.21
CA LEU A 130 -0.40 16.28 10.02
C LEU A 130 -1.62 16.35 10.94
N ALA A 131 -1.43 16.70 12.21
CA ALA A 131 -2.52 16.83 13.18
C ALA A 131 -3.53 17.93 12.81
N GLN A 132 -3.12 18.96 12.09
CA GLN A 132 -3.95 20.12 11.72
C GLN A 132 -4.55 20.03 10.32
N THR A 133 -4.10 19.12 9.47
CA THR A 133 -4.47 19.09 8.03
C THR A 133 -5.44 17.97 7.65
N GLY A 134 -6.16 17.39 8.60
CA GLY A 134 -7.10 16.30 8.31
C GLY A 134 -8.11 16.63 7.21
N ASN A 135 -8.70 17.83 7.23
CA ASN A 135 -9.62 18.27 6.18
C ASN A 135 -8.96 18.41 4.80
N LEU A 136 -7.70 18.85 4.77
CA LEU A 136 -6.93 18.96 3.52
C LEU A 136 -6.66 17.56 2.95
N VAL A 137 -6.28 16.60 3.78
CA VAL A 137 -6.06 15.21 3.35
C VAL A 137 -7.34 14.64 2.72
N GLN A 138 -8.50 14.84 3.33
CA GLN A 138 -9.78 14.40 2.78
C GLN A 138 -10.12 15.06 1.43
N GLN A 139 -9.86 16.37 1.30
CA GLN A 139 -10.06 17.08 0.04
C GLN A 139 -9.13 16.55 -1.06
N GLN A 140 -7.86 16.27 -0.74
CA GLN A 140 -6.93 15.70 -1.71
C GLN A 140 -7.29 14.27 -2.07
N LEU A 141 -7.74 13.45 -1.11
CA LEU A 141 -8.24 12.10 -1.38
C LEU A 141 -9.43 12.12 -2.34
N LYS A 142 -10.36 13.06 -2.16
CA LYS A 142 -11.48 13.25 -3.09
C LYS A 142 -11.00 13.60 -4.50
N LYS A 143 -10.08 14.56 -4.65
CA LYS A 143 -9.52 14.92 -5.95
C LYS A 143 -8.81 13.73 -6.61
N LEU A 144 -8.06 12.95 -5.82
CA LEU A 144 -7.44 11.72 -6.33
C LEU A 144 -8.51 10.76 -6.86
N GLN A 145 -9.59 10.55 -6.11
CA GLN A 145 -10.68 9.66 -6.54
C GLN A 145 -11.35 10.16 -7.82
N ASP A 146 -11.58 11.48 -7.94
CA ASP A 146 -12.14 12.10 -9.15
C ASP A 146 -11.21 11.85 -10.36
N ASN A 147 -9.88 11.99 -10.20
CA ASN A 147 -8.88 11.69 -11.22
C ASN A 147 -8.88 10.21 -11.64
N LEU A 148 -8.99 9.28 -10.67
CA LEU A 148 -9.04 7.85 -10.94
C LEU A 148 -10.33 7.45 -11.68
N ASN A 149 -11.46 8.04 -11.28
CA ASN A 149 -12.74 7.84 -11.97
C ASN A 149 -12.70 8.38 -13.40
N TYR A 150 -12.08 9.55 -13.60
CA TYR A 150 -11.87 10.11 -14.93
C TYR A 150 -11.09 9.14 -15.83
N LEU A 151 -9.97 8.61 -15.34
CA LEU A 151 -9.19 7.62 -16.09
C LEU A 151 -9.98 6.35 -16.41
N ALA A 152 -10.76 5.84 -15.45
CA ALA A 152 -11.59 4.64 -15.66
C ALA A 152 -12.65 4.83 -16.77
N GLN A 153 -13.15 6.06 -16.95
CA GLN A 153 -14.14 6.38 -17.98
C GLN A 153 -13.53 6.54 -19.37
N HIS A 154 -12.24 6.86 -19.47
CA HIS A 154 -11.59 7.24 -20.73
C HIS A 154 -10.53 6.25 -21.21
N LEU A 155 -9.97 5.43 -20.30
CA LEU A 155 -9.06 4.35 -20.66
C LEU A 155 -9.83 3.19 -21.29
N GLN A 156 -9.37 2.75 -22.46
CA GLN A 156 -9.91 1.56 -23.09
C GLN A 156 -9.36 0.28 -22.42
N PRO A 157 -10.16 -0.79 -22.30
CA PRO A 157 -9.70 -2.05 -21.75
C PRO A 157 -8.48 -2.59 -22.50
N ASN A 158 -7.39 -2.84 -21.77
CA ASN A 158 -6.17 -3.38 -22.33
C ASN A 158 -5.54 -4.35 -21.33
N PRO A 159 -5.31 -5.64 -21.68
CA PRO A 159 -4.75 -6.64 -20.77
C PRO A 159 -3.33 -6.33 -20.29
N LYS A 160 -2.63 -5.41 -20.97
CA LYS A 160 -1.31 -4.94 -20.57
C LYS A 160 -1.34 -3.83 -19.51
N ILE A 161 -2.53 -3.29 -19.20
CA ILE A 161 -2.74 -2.22 -18.23
C ILE A 161 -3.47 -2.80 -17.02
N ASN A 162 -2.77 -2.91 -15.88
CA ASN A 162 -3.39 -3.29 -14.62
C ASN A 162 -3.73 -2.01 -13.83
N PHE A 163 -5.01 -1.66 -13.79
CA PHE A 163 -5.55 -0.46 -13.16
C PHE A 163 -6.87 -0.76 -12.47
N THR A 164 -7.11 -0.11 -11.34
CA THR A 164 -8.40 -0.10 -10.63
C THR A 164 -8.73 1.32 -10.17
N THR A 165 -10.02 1.63 -10.05
CA THR A 165 -10.49 2.95 -9.60
C THR A 165 -10.20 3.24 -8.13
N ASN A 166 -9.86 2.23 -7.35
CA ASN A 166 -9.68 2.37 -5.90
C ASN A 166 -8.22 2.56 -5.49
N TYR A 167 -7.28 2.53 -6.46
CA TYR A 167 -5.86 2.60 -6.16
C TYR A 167 -5.08 3.41 -7.21
N PRO A 168 -4.16 4.30 -6.78
CA PRO A 168 -3.56 5.29 -7.68
C PRO A 168 -2.44 4.76 -8.57
N SER A 169 -2.06 3.48 -8.45
CA SER A 169 -1.01 2.90 -9.30
C SER A 169 -1.59 2.19 -10.50
N ILE A 170 -1.01 2.45 -11.66
CA ILE A 170 -1.24 1.73 -12.91
C ILE A 170 0.05 0.97 -13.24
N TYR A 171 -0.03 -0.34 -13.36
CA TYR A 171 1.09 -1.18 -13.77
C TYR A 171 0.98 -1.55 -15.24
N LEU A 172 2.09 -1.40 -15.97
CA LEU A 172 2.16 -1.67 -17.40
C LEU A 172 2.99 -2.94 -17.64
N ASN A 173 2.34 -3.98 -18.14
CA ASN A 173 2.97 -5.25 -18.52
C ASN A 173 3.49 -5.18 -19.96
N TRP A 174 4.44 -4.27 -20.19
CA TRP A 174 4.94 -4.01 -21.53
C TRP A 174 6.33 -3.34 -21.49
N ASP A 175 7.32 -3.98 -22.02
CA ASP A 175 8.74 -3.60 -21.89
C ASP A 175 9.04 -2.22 -22.49
N LYS A 176 8.40 -1.85 -23.59
CA LYS A 176 8.62 -0.57 -24.27
C LYS A 176 7.77 0.59 -23.73
N SER A 177 6.95 0.36 -22.70
CA SER A 177 6.04 1.37 -22.17
C SER A 177 6.76 2.61 -21.66
N TYR A 178 7.89 2.41 -20.95
CA TYR A 178 8.70 3.50 -20.42
C TYR A 178 9.22 4.43 -21.54
N GLU A 179 9.81 3.86 -22.58
CA GLU A 179 10.40 4.64 -23.69
C GLU A 179 9.34 5.46 -24.44
N ILE A 180 8.17 4.88 -24.66
CA ILE A 180 7.09 5.54 -25.39
C ILE A 180 6.46 6.64 -24.54
N LEU A 181 6.21 6.38 -23.25
CA LEU A 181 5.72 7.42 -22.33
C LEU A 181 6.72 8.56 -22.21
N LEU A 182 8.01 8.26 -22.08
CA LEU A 182 9.07 9.27 -22.02
C LEU A 182 9.14 10.14 -23.29
N LYS A 183 9.02 9.54 -24.49
CA LYS A 183 8.92 10.28 -25.77
C LYS A 183 7.72 11.24 -25.78
N ASN A 184 6.64 10.88 -25.11
CA ASN A 184 5.45 11.72 -24.92
C ASN A 184 5.54 12.62 -23.69
N LYS A 185 6.73 12.82 -23.12
CA LYS A 185 6.99 13.67 -21.94
C LYS A 185 6.27 13.21 -20.65
N ILE A 186 5.92 11.93 -20.57
CA ILE A 186 5.34 11.30 -19.39
C ILE A 186 6.43 10.49 -18.70
N VAL A 187 6.84 10.94 -17.51
CA VAL A 187 7.84 10.25 -16.68
C VAL A 187 7.14 9.30 -15.74
N ILE A 188 7.57 8.05 -15.73
CA ILE A 188 7.04 7.00 -14.87
C ILE A 188 8.13 6.34 -14.01
N THR A 189 7.74 5.60 -13.00
CA THR A 189 8.67 4.73 -12.27
C THR A 189 9.05 3.55 -13.17
N HIS A 190 10.35 3.40 -13.41
CA HIS A 190 10.92 2.33 -14.22
C HIS A 190 12.20 1.81 -13.60
N PHE A 191 12.22 0.57 -13.15
CA PHE A 191 13.42 -0.10 -12.63
C PHE A 191 13.24 -1.63 -12.58
N ASN A 192 14.37 -2.36 -12.48
CA ASN A 192 14.34 -3.80 -12.30
C ASN A 192 14.40 -4.14 -10.81
N TYR A 193 13.49 -5.00 -10.37
CA TYR A 193 13.58 -5.58 -9.02
C TYR A 193 14.73 -6.58 -8.95
N PRO A 194 15.63 -6.47 -7.95
CA PRO A 194 16.78 -7.38 -7.87
C PRO A 194 16.42 -8.86 -7.70
N SER A 195 15.28 -9.15 -7.04
CA SER A 195 14.85 -10.51 -6.73
C SER A 195 14.20 -11.25 -7.90
N ASP A 196 13.52 -10.55 -8.81
CA ASP A 196 12.61 -11.21 -9.75
C ASP A 196 12.96 -11.00 -11.21
N GLN A 197 14.01 -10.22 -11.51
CA GLN A 197 14.40 -9.78 -12.87
C GLN A 197 13.23 -9.15 -13.67
N LYS A 198 12.12 -8.79 -12.98
CA LYS A 198 10.98 -8.14 -13.60
C LYS A 198 11.17 -6.64 -13.62
N THR A 199 10.96 -6.05 -14.77
CA THR A 199 10.93 -4.60 -14.93
C THR A 199 9.62 -4.07 -14.37
N LEU A 200 9.71 -3.13 -13.43
CA LEU A 200 8.55 -2.38 -12.95
C LEU A 200 8.33 -1.15 -13.83
N ASN A 201 7.20 -1.11 -14.51
CA ASN A 201 6.67 0.08 -15.17
C ASN A 201 5.41 0.52 -14.43
N ARG A 202 5.50 1.59 -13.65
CA ARG A 202 4.40 2.05 -12.80
C ARG A 202 4.15 3.54 -13.00
N ILE A 203 2.91 3.87 -13.32
CA ILE A 203 2.38 5.23 -13.27
C ILE A 203 1.73 5.42 -11.90
N VAL A 204 1.93 6.56 -11.27
CA VAL A 204 1.26 6.92 -10.02
C VAL A 204 0.44 8.18 -10.26
N ILE A 205 -0.87 8.04 -10.11
CA ILE A 205 -1.80 9.17 -10.19
C ILE A 205 -1.83 9.90 -8.86
N SER A 206 -1.85 11.20 -8.89
CA SER A 206 -1.96 12.04 -7.69
C SER A 206 -3.13 13.01 -7.78
N ALA A 207 -3.50 13.58 -6.64
CA ALA A 207 -4.51 14.63 -6.58
C ALA A 207 -4.09 15.94 -7.28
N ASN A 208 -2.79 16.08 -7.59
CA ASN A 208 -2.25 17.29 -8.22
C ASN A 208 -2.29 17.25 -9.75
N HIS A 209 -2.52 16.08 -10.36
CA HIS A 209 -2.67 16.02 -11.81
C HIS A 209 -3.90 16.81 -12.24
N GLN A 210 -3.70 17.62 -13.28
CA GLN A 210 -4.78 18.37 -13.92
C GLN A 210 -5.44 17.52 -15.02
N LYS A 211 -6.58 17.99 -15.50
CA LYS A 211 -7.31 17.27 -16.56
C LYS A 211 -6.46 17.06 -17.80
N GLU A 212 -5.67 18.04 -18.19
CA GLU A 212 -4.77 18.01 -19.35
C GLU A 212 -3.71 16.91 -19.24
N ASP A 213 -3.17 16.68 -18.02
CA ASP A 213 -2.21 15.60 -17.75
C ASP A 213 -2.87 14.24 -17.96
N LEU A 214 -4.10 14.09 -17.48
CA LEU A 214 -4.87 12.85 -17.61
C LEU A 214 -5.30 12.61 -19.06
N ASP A 215 -5.71 13.65 -19.79
CA ASP A 215 -6.05 13.57 -21.22
C ASP A 215 -4.86 13.09 -22.03
N GLN A 216 -3.67 13.66 -21.79
CA GLN A 216 -2.43 13.24 -22.45
C GLN A 216 -2.10 11.76 -22.13
N LEU A 217 -2.21 11.36 -20.86
CA LEU A 217 -1.98 9.99 -20.44
C LEU A 217 -2.94 9.02 -21.13
N VAL A 218 -4.23 9.33 -21.16
CA VAL A 218 -5.27 8.53 -21.82
C VAL A 218 -4.99 8.40 -23.30
N GLN A 219 -4.67 9.50 -23.98
CA GLN A 219 -4.36 9.49 -25.41
C GLN A 219 -3.19 8.55 -25.72
N VAL A 220 -2.11 8.65 -24.93
CA VAL A 220 -0.93 7.81 -25.13
C VAL A 220 -1.24 6.35 -24.80
N LEU A 221 -1.88 6.04 -23.69
CA LEU A 221 -2.19 4.66 -23.31
C LEU A 221 -3.17 3.98 -24.30
N ASN A 222 -4.18 4.71 -24.79
CA ASN A 222 -5.13 4.18 -25.76
C ASN A 222 -4.52 3.98 -27.16
N SER A 223 -3.40 4.67 -27.50
CA SER A 223 -2.69 4.45 -28.77
C SER A 223 -1.91 3.13 -28.84
N PHE A 224 -1.90 2.37 -27.74
CA PHE A 224 -1.22 1.08 -27.62
C PHE A 224 -2.12 -0.15 -27.84
N LEU A 225 -3.32 0.09 -28.31
CA LEU A 225 -4.30 -0.95 -28.63
C LEU A 225 -3.99 -1.64 -29.97
#